data_75b46ac45e756aa0d754fbcad2b1c974
#
_entry.id   75b46ac45e756aa0d754fbcad2b1c974
#
_cell.length_a   1.000
_cell.length_b   1.000
_cell.length_c   1.000
_cell.angle_alpha   90.00
_cell.angle_beta   90.00
_cell.angle_gamma   90.00
#
_symmetry.space_group_name_H-M   'P 1'
#
loop_
_entity.id
_entity.type
_entity.pdbx_description
1 polymer ?
#
loop_
_entity_poly.entity_id
_entity_poly.type
_entity_poly.pdbx_seq_one_letter_code
_entity_poly.pdbx_strand_id
1 'polypeptide(L)'
;MAVLSWDQTGDRLYETGTDQCVLYPMLDTVVDVTKPYDAGVAWNGLTAVNERPSGAEPTALWADNIKYLNLMSAEEFAATIEAYTYPEEFEVCDGSRSVATGITIGQQPRKMFGLSYRTLVGNDQKSNDYGYKIHLVYGCLASPSQKNYQTVNDSPEAITFSWEVSSTPVDVSGFKPTAHLIIDSTKVAAAKLTALKEILYGTAQNDPRLPLPNEVATLVNGN
;
A
#
# COMPACT_ATOMS: atom_id res chain seq x y z
N MET A 1 5.76 16.06 36.75
CA MET A 1 4.69 15.20 36.21
C MET A 1 3.90 16.07 35.24
N ALA A 2 3.72 15.62 34.00
CA ALA A 2 2.89 16.35 33.04
C ALA A 2 1.41 16.07 33.35
N VAL A 3 0.60 17.10 33.41
CA VAL A 3 -0.87 16.99 33.50
C VAL A 3 -1.39 16.70 32.09
N LEU A 4 -2.24 15.68 31.96
CA LEU A 4 -2.85 15.35 30.68
C LEU A 4 -3.83 16.47 30.27
N SER A 5 -3.80 16.82 29.00
CA SER A 5 -4.74 17.74 28.37
C SER A 5 -5.30 17.10 27.11
N TRP A 6 -6.56 17.36 26.79
CA TRP A 6 -7.27 16.79 25.65
C TRP A 6 -7.78 17.92 24.74
N ASP A 7 -7.92 17.60 23.45
CA ASP A 7 -8.57 18.44 22.45
C ASP A 7 -8.03 19.89 22.37
N GLN A 8 -6.72 20.05 22.58
CA GLN A 8 -6.08 21.35 22.40
C GLN A 8 -6.16 21.80 20.95
N THR A 9 -6.25 23.10 20.75
CA THR A 9 -6.23 23.70 19.41
C THR A 9 -4.90 23.38 18.72
N GLY A 10 -4.95 22.78 17.54
CA GLY A 10 -3.80 22.29 16.79
C GLY A 10 -3.53 20.79 16.93
N ASP A 11 -4.05 20.13 17.99
CA ASP A 11 -3.85 18.71 18.28
C ASP A 11 -5.00 17.82 17.78
N ARG A 12 -6.04 18.38 17.17
CA ARG A 12 -7.18 17.64 16.64
C ARG A 12 -6.86 17.14 15.26
N LEU A 13 -6.15 15.99 15.20
CA LEU A 13 -5.69 15.37 13.96
C LEU A 13 -6.75 14.44 13.36
N TYR A 14 -6.81 14.40 12.03
CA TYR A 14 -7.59 13.43 11.27
C TYR A 14 -6.84 13.02 10.00
N GLU A 15 -7.19 11.85 9.47
CA GLU A 15 -6.69 11.37 8.19
C GLU A 15 -7.82 11.37 7.17
N THR A 16 -7.51 11.76 5.93
CA THR A 16 -8.49 11.82 4.84
C THR A 16 -7.81 11.72 3.49
N GLY A 17 -8.58 11.34 2.48
CA GLY A 17 -8.13 11.29 1.10
C GLY A 17 -7.04 10.26 0.85
N THR A 18 -6.97 9.80 -0.39
CA THR A 18 -5.88 8.98 -0.89
C THR A 18 -5.49 9.48 -2.27
N ASP A 19 -4.19 9.57 -2.53
CA ASP A 19 -3.66 10.03 -3.81
C ASP A 19 -2.26 9.46 -4.11
N GLN A 20 -1.66 9.87 -5.23
CA GLN A 20 -0.30 9.52 -5.65
C GLN A 20 -0.01 8.01 -5.57
N CYS A 21 -0.96 7.21 -6.02
CA CYS A 21 -0.77 5.77 -6.10
C CYS A 21 0.21 5.39 -7.20
N VAL A 22 1.15 4.50 -6.90
CA VAL A 22 2.11 3.94 -7.86
C VAL A 22 2.10 2.42 -7.75
N LEU A 23 1.98 1.76 -8.88
CA LEU A 23 2.14 0.33 -9.06
C LEU A 23 3.60 -0.01 -9.36
N TYR A 24 4.14 -1.04 -8.72
CA TYR A 24 5.49 -1.58 -9.00
C TYR A 24 5.36 -3.08 -9.28
N PRO A 25 5.26 -3.50 -10.55
CA PRO A 25 5.20 -4.92 -10.88
C PRO A 25 6.46 -5.65 -10.40
N MET A 26 6.33 -6.89 -9.93
CA MET A 26 7.50 -7.68 -9.57
C MET A 26 8.26 -8.12 -10.83
N LEU A 27 9.58 -8.15 -10.80
CA LEU A 27 10.40 -8.67 -11.92
C LEU A 27 10.18 -10.17 -12.11
N ASP A 28 10.16 -10.63 -13.35
CA ASP A 28 10.05 -12.08 -13.65
C ASP A 28 11.32 -12.84 -13.25
N THR A 29 12.46 -12.16 -13.33
CA THR A 29 13.75 -12.68 -12.88
C THR A 29 14.39 -11.62 -11.98
N VAL A 30 14.45 -11.89 -10.69
CA VAL A 30 15.09 -11.00 -9.71
C VAL A 30 16.61 -11.29 -9.73
N VAL A 31 17.37 -10.42 -10.35
CA VAL A 31 18.84 -10.48 -10.37
C VAL A 31 19.42 -9.85 -9.10
N ASP A 32 18.82 -8.75 -8.66
CA ASP A 32 19.18 -8.04 -7.42
C ASP A 32 18.03 -8.16 -6.42
N VAL A 33 18.24 -8.96 -5.39
CA VAL A 33 17.24 -9.19 -4.33
C VAL A 33 16.86 -7.92 -3.56
N THR A 34 17.66 -6.86 -3.65
CA THR A 34 17.36 -5.56 -3.04
C THR A 34 16.44 -4.70 -3.91
N LYS A 35 16.23 -5.10 -5.17
CA LYS A 35 15.39 -4.42 -6.16
C LYS A 35 14.50 -5.42 -6.91
N PRO A 36 13.54 -6.05 -6.21
CA PRO A 36 12.72 -7.11 -6.79
C PRO A 36 11.61 -6.59 -7.71
N TYR A 37 11.38 -5.28 -7.73
CA TYR A 37 10.31 -4.64 -8.49
C TYR A 37 10.83 -3.93 -9.72
N ASP A 38 10.02 -3.92 -10.77
CA ASP A 38 10.22 -3.13 -11.99
C ASP A 38 9.95 -1.65 -11.75
N ALA A 39 10.17 -0.82 -12.77
CA ALA A 39 9.88 0.60 -12.72
C ALA A 39 8.43 0.87 -12.33
N GLY A 40 8.22 1.86 -11.47
CA GLY A 40 6.90 2.24 -11.00
C GLY A 40 6.06 2.90 -12.09
N VAL A 41 4.76 2.62 -12.08
CA VAL A 41 3.78 3.21 -12.99
C VAL A 41 2.70 3.93 -12.17
N ALA A 42 2.39 5.16 -12.53
CA ALA A 42 1.36 5.94 -11.85
C ALA A 42 -0.02 5.31 -12.04
N TRP A 43 -0.70 5.02 -10.92
CA TRP A 43 -2.07 4.52 -10.93
C TRP A 43 -3.04 5.68 -10.78
N ASN A 44 -3.62 6.11 -11.88
CA ASN A 44 -4.63 7.17 -11.90
C ASN A 44 -6.02 6.61 -11.57
N GLY A 45 -6.89 7.45 -11.03
CA GLY A 45 -8.29 7.10 -10.77
C GLY A 45 -8.50 6.23 -9.53
N LEU A 46 -7.52 6.10 -8.64
CA LEU A 46 -7.69 5.46 -7.34
C LEU A 46 -8.77 6.17 -6.52
N THR A 47 -9.72 5.41 -5.99
CA THR A 47 -10.81 5.93 -5.14
C THR A 47 -10.63 5.54 -3.69
N ALA A 48 -10.15 4.33 -3.42
CA ALA A 48 -9.91 3.86 -2.05
C ALA A 48 -8.86 2.76 -1.99
N VAL A 49 -8.17 2.68 -0.86
CA VAL A 49 -7.41 1.52 -0.39
C VAL A 49 -7.95 1.17 0.99
N ASN A 50 -8.71 0.09 1.09
CA ASN A 50 -9.35 -0.35 2.31
C ASN A 50 -8.50 -1.46 2.93
N GLU A 51 -7.70 -1.15 3.94
CA GLU A 51 -6.88 -2.13 4.65
C GLU A 51 -7.78 -3.08 5.46
N ARG A 52 -7.52 -4.37 5.35
CA ARG A 52 -8.27 -5.44 6.03
C ARG A 52 -7.31 -6.49 6.58
N PRO A 53 -6.47 -6.15 7.57
CA PRO A 53 -5.54 -7.11 8.16
C PRO A 53 -6.32 -8.30 8.73
N SER A 54 -5.72 -9.48 8.66
CA SER A 54 -6.27 -10.72 9.19
C SER A 54 -5.22 -11.47 10.01
N GLY A 55 -5.62 -12.51 10.73
CA GLY A 55 -4.74 -13.21 11.66
C GLY A 55 -4.60 -12.50 13.00
N ALA A 56 -3.60 -12.86 13.77
CA ALA A 56 -3.32 -12.37 15.13
C ALA A 56 -4.49 -12.53 16.12
N GLU A 57 -5.50 -13.34 15.79
CA GLU A 57 -6.59 -13.61 16.71
C GLU A 57 -6.14 -14.57 17.83
N PRO A 58 -6.39 -14.21 19.10
CA PRO A 58 -5.97 -15.04 20.22
C PRO A 58 -6.86 -16.27 20.35
N THR A 59 -6.28 -17.47 20.18
CA THR A 59 -6.92 -18.72 20.49
C THR A 59 -6.61 -19.13 21.94
N ALA A 60 -7.65 -19.23 22.77
CA ALA A 60 -7.49 -19.63 24.17
C ALA A 60 -7.20 -21.13 24.30
N LEU A 61 -6.12 -21.48 24.98
CA LEU A 61 -5.86 -22.84 25.45
C LEU A 61 -6.32 -22.99 26.90
N TRP A 62 -6.99 -24.09 27.18
CA TRP A 62 -7.51 -24.43 28.50
C TRP A 62 -6.81 -25.64 29.04
N ALA A 63 -6.41 -25.62 30.31
CA ALA A 63 -5.87 -26.74 31.07
C ALA A 63 -6.31 -26.61 32.52
N ASP A 64 -6.49 -27.73 33.23
CA ASP A 64 -6.89 -27.78 34.64
C ASP A 64 -8.13 -26.90 34.96
N ASN A 65 -9.10 -26.84 34.02
CA ASN A 65 -10.32 -26.01 34.09
C ASN A 65 -10.11 -24.50 34.18
N ILE A 66 -8.93 -24.02 33.81
CA ILE A 66 -8.61 -22.61 33.72
C ILE A 66 -8.07 -22.24 32.32
N LYS A 67 -8.19 -20.97 31.95
CA LYS A 67 -7.56 -20.47 30.74
C LYS A 67 -6.04 -20.44 30.94
N TYR A 68 -5.34 -21.40 30.33
CA TYR A 68 -3.90 -21.60 30.48
C TYR A 68 -3.07 -20.51 29.79
N LEU A 69 -3.37 -20.26 28.51
CA LEU A 69 -2.74 -19.17 27.74
C LEU A 69 -3.53 -18.84 26.48
N ASN A 70 -3.15 -17.75 25.80
CA ASN A 70 -3.58 -17.44 24.44
C ASN A 70 -2.44 -17.73 23.46
N LEU A 71 -2.72 -18.47 22.40
CA LEU A 71 -1.88 -18.53 21.21
C LEU A 71 -2.34 -17.46 20.21
N MET A 72 -1.38 -16.80 19.58
CA MET A 72 -1.64 -15.82 18.51
C MET A 72 -0.89 -16.24 17.26
N SER A 73 -1.55 -16.22 16.10
CA SER A 73 -0.92 -16.35 14.79
C SER A 73 -0.21 -15.06 14.40
N ALA A 74 0.56 -15.08 13.30
CA ALA A 74 1.04 -13.86 12.68
C ALA A 74 -0.13 -13.07 12.07
N GLU A 75 -0.02 -11.75 12.08
CA GLU A 75 -0.90 -10.87 11.32
C GLU A 75 -0.50 -10.90 9.85
N GLU A 76 -1.48 -10.93 8.97
CA GLU A 76 -1.32 -10.84 7.53
C GLU A 76 -1.97 -9.55 7.03
N PHE A 77 -1.23 -8.77 6.25
CA PHE A 77 -1.78 -7.59 5.61
C PHE A 77 -2.60 -8.01 4.38
N ALA A 78 -3.81 -7.51 4.31
CA ALA A 78 -4.68 -7.59 3.14
C ALA A 78 -5.36 -6.23 2.92
N ALA A 79 -5.75 -5.94 1.70
CA ALA A 79 -6.45 -4.72 1.35
C ALA A 79 -7.40 -4.94 0.19
N THR A 80 -8.39 -4.05 0.06
CA THR A 80 -9.20 -3.91 -1.15
C THR A 80 -8.81 -2.59 -1.82
N ILE A 81 -8.38 -2.65 -3.07
CA ILE A 81 -8.06 -1.49 -3.89
C ILE A 81 -9.29 -1.19 -4.76
N GLU A 82 -9.73 0.07 -4.77
CA GLU A 82 -10.84 0.53 -5.60
C GLU A 82 -10.38 1.67 -6.50
N ALA A 83 -10.76 1.62 -7.78
CA ALA A 83 -10.37 2.63 -8.76
C ALA A 83 -11.35 2.70 -9.94
N TYR A 84 -11.42 3.85 -10.60
CA TYR A 84 -12.17 4.02 -11.86
C TYR A 84 -11.41 3.47 -13.06
N THR A 85 -10.10 3.35 -12.99
CA THR A 85 -9.24 2.82 -14.05
C THR A 85 -7.97 2.19 -13.45
N TYR A 86 -7.19 1.52 -14.28
CA TYR A 86 -5.92 0.91 -13.89
C TYR A 86 -4.91 1.00 -15.06
N PRO A 87 -3.60 1.04 -14.77
CA PRO A 87 -2.57 1.05 -15.79
C PRO A 87 -2.47 -0.30 -16.52
N GLU A 88 -2.01 -0.31 -17.78
CA GLU A 88 -1.88 -1.53 -18.59
C GLU A 88 -0.94 -2.55 -17.91
N GLU A 89 0.07 -2.09 -17.19
CA GLU A 89 1.03 -2.91 -16.45
C GLU A 89 0.34 -3.70 -15.32
N PHE A 90 -0.82 -3.28 -14.85
CA PHE A 90 -1.60 -4.02 -13.87
C PHE A 90 -2.32 -5.24 -14.45
N GLU A 91 -2.56 -5.31 -15.76
CA GLU A 91 -3.22 -6.45 -16.41
C GLU A 91 -2.54 -7.77 -16.05
N VAL A 92 -1.20 -7.77 -16.04
CA VAL A 92 -0.43 -8.98 -15.67
C VAL A 92 -0.60 -9.37 -14.20
N CYS A 93 -0.93 -8.42 -13.33
CA CYS A 93 -1.21 -8.65 -11.92
C CYS A 93 -2.67 -9.10 -11.71
N ASP A 94 -3.59 -8.63 -12.54
CA ASP A 94 -5.01 -9.02 -12.55
C ASP A 94 -5.29 -10.37 -13.25
N GLY A 95 -4.28 -11.02 -13.80
CA GLY A 95 -4.40 -12.30 -14.50
C GLY A 95 -4.87 -12.17 -15.93
N SER A 96 -4.56 -11.06 -16.56
CA SER A 96 -4.79 -10.81 -17.98
C SER A 96 -3.47 -10.74 -18.75
N ARG A 97 -3.49 -10.98 -20.05
CA ARG A 97 -2.32 -10.85 -20.95
C ARG A 97 -2.75 -10.32 -22.30
N SER A 98 -2.02 -9.38 -22.83
CA SER A 98 -2.19 -8.93 -24.21
C SER A 98 -1.61 -9.95 -25.18
N VAL A 99 -2.37 -10.40 -26.16
CA VAL A 99 -1.94 -11.30 -27.24
C VAL A 99 -1.70 -10.57 -28.55
N ALA A 100 -2.32 -9.42 -28.72
CA ALA A 100 -2.12 -8.48 -29.82
C ALA A 100 -2.61 -7.09 -29.39
N THR A 101 -2.25 -6.06 -30.14
CA THR A 101 -2.69 -4.69 -29.85
C THR A 101 -4.21 -4.64 -29.73
N GLY A 102 -4.72 -4.27 -28.55
CA GLY A 102 -6.13 -4.16 -28.24
C GLY A 102 -6.87 -5.49 -28.03
N ILE A 103 -6.15 -6.63 -27.91
CA ILE A 103 -6.73 -7.94 -27.62
C ILE A 103 -6.10 -8.50 -26.34
N THR A 104 -6.88 -8.59 -25.28
CA THR A 104 -6.46 -9.10 -23.98
C THR A 104 -7.23 -10.38 -23.64
N ILE A 105 -6.51 -11.41 -23.15
CA ILE A 105 -7.09 -12.66 -22.64
C ILE A 105 -6.99 -12.70 -21.12
N GLY A 106 -7.99 -13.25 -20.47
CA GLY A 106 -8.02 -13.48 -19.01
C GLY A 106 -7.56 -14.87 -18.60
N GLN A 107 -7.69 -15.17 -17.30
CA GLN A 107 -7.38 -16.49 -16.70
C GLN A 107 -5.91 -16.90 -16.83
N GLN A 108 -5.02 -15.92 -16.87
CA GLN A 108 -3.57 -16.14 -16.93
C GLN A 108 -2.93 -16.12 -15.53
N PRO A 109 -1.73 -16.68 -15.36
CA PRO A 109 -0.99 -16.59 -14.10
C PRO A 109 -0.84 -15.13 -13.68
N ARG A 110 -1.10 -14.85 -12.41
CA ARG A 110 -1.01 -13.52 -11.82
C ARG A 110 0.41 -13.22 -11.38
N LYS A 111 0.83 -11.99 -11.56
CA LYS A 111 2.13 -11.48 -11.14
C LYS A 111 1.98 -10.73 -9.83
N MET A 112 2.95 -10.91 -8.93
CA MET A 112 3.03 -10.11 -7.70
C MET A 112 3.43 -8.67 -8.04
N PHE A 113 3.09 -7.76 -7.16
CA PHE A 113 3.42 -6.34 -7.28
C PHE A 113 3.65 -5.70 -5.92
N GLY A 114 4.24 -4.52 -5.91
CA GLY A 114 4.24 -3.58 -4.80
C GLY A 114 3.35 -2.40 -5.10
N LEU A 115 2.94 -1.69 -4.06
CA LEU A 115 2.09 -0.51 -4.17
C LEU A 115 2.64 0.59 -3.27
N SER A 116 2.58 1.83 -3.71
CA SER A 116 2.66 2.98 -2.82
C SER A 116 1.46 3.90 -3.02
N TYR A 117 0.97 4.48 -1.93
CA TYR A 117 -0.07 5.50 -1.97
C TYR A 117 0.13 6.48 -0.82
N ARG A 118 -0.52 7.61 -0.89
CA ARG A 118 -0.43 8.66 0.12
C ARG A 118 -1.81 8.95 0.69
N THR A 119 -1.88 9.14 2.02
CA THR A 119 -3.05 9.68 2.72
C THR A 119 -2.70 11.07 3.28
N LEU A 120 -3.68 11.96 3.34
CA LEU A 120 -3.51 13.30 3.88
C LEU A 120 -3.79 13.29 5.38
N VAL A 121 -2.99 14.06 6.12
CA VAL A 121 -3.20 14.32 7.55
C VAL A 121 -3.60 15.77 7.72
N GLY A 122 -4.75 15.99 8.28
CA GLY A 122 -5.26 17.32 8.57
C GLY A 122 -5.37 17.62 10.06
N ASN A 123 -5.54 18.88 10.38
CA ASN A 123 -5.90 19.32 11.73
C ASN A 123 -6.90 20.49 11.68
N ASP A 124 -7.37 20.91 12.86
CA ASP A 124 -8.33 21.98 13.04
C ASP A 124 -7.82 23.38 12.66
N GLN A 125 -6.51 23.56 12.45
CA GLN A 125 -5.91 24.84 12.08
C GLN A 125 -5.49 24.92 10.60
N LYS A 126 -4.93 23.84 10.05
CA LYS A 126 -4.35 23.79 8.70
C LYS A 126 -5.19 22.99 7.71
N SER A 127 -6.33 22.46 8.15
CA SER A 127 -7.13 21.54 7.34
C SER A 127 -6.24 20.43 6.76
N ASN A 128 -6.37 20.09 5.49
CA ASN A 128 -5.62 19.00 4.85
C ASN A 128 -4.14 19.32 4.54
N ASP A 129 -3.68 20.54 4.84
CA ASP A 129 -2.30 20.97 4.58
C ASP A 129 -1.36 20.76 5.77
N TYR A 130 -1.81 20.03 6.81
CA TYR A 130 -0.98 19.75 7.99
C TYR A 130 0.16 18.79 7.68
N GLY A 131 -0.13 17.70 6.97
CA GLY A 131 0.86 16.69 6.61
C GLY A 131 0.28 15.57 5.74
N TYR A 132 1.04 14.50 5.58
CA TYR A 132 0.63 13.31 4.84
C TYR A 132 1.37 12.08 5.35
N LYS A 133 0.83 10.90 5.06
CA LYS A 133 1.52 9.63 5.25
C LYS A 133 1.74 8.97 3.89
N ILE A 134 2.92 8.39 3.70
CA ILE A 134 3.22 7.54 2.55
C ILE A 134 3.13 6.10 3.03
N HIS A 135 2.35 5.31 2.33
CA HIS A 135 2.17 3.88 2.57
C HIS A 135 2.92 3.11 1.49
N LEU A 136 3.75 2.15 1.88
CA LEU A 136 4.45 1.24 1.00
C LEU A 136 3.98 -0.18 1.31
N VAL A 137 3.45 -0.88 0.31
CA VAL A 137 2.94 -2.24 0.45
C VAL A 137 3.73 -3.17 -0.44
N TYR A 138 4.21 -4.27 0.12
CA TYR A 138 5.10 -5.22 -0.52
C TYR A 138 4.41 -6.55 -0.78
N GLY A 139 4.90 -7.27 -1.80
CA GLY A 139 4.51 -8.65 -2.07
C GLY A 139 3.00 -8.84 -2.30
N CYS A 140 2.35 -7.87 -2.90
CA CYS A 140 0.92 -7.90 -3.20
C CYS A 140 0.58 -8.93 -4.27
N LEU A 141 -0.50 -9.66 -4.07
CA LEU A 141 -1.10 -10.56 -5.06
C LEU A 141 -2.59 -10.28 -5.14
N ALA A 142 -3.07 -9.87 -6.31
CA ALA A 142 -4.49 -9.61 -6.53
C ALA A 142 -5.26 -10.92 -6.69
N SER A 143 -6.37 -11.07 -5.97
CA SER A 143 -7.31 -12.16 -6.13
C SER A 143 -8.26 -11.92 -7.30
N PRO A 144 -8.90 -12.98 -7.87
CA PRO A 144 -9.98 -12.81 -8.83
C PRO A 144 -11.09 -11.96 -8.22
N SER A 145 -11.44 -10.85 -8.86
CA SER A 145 -12.43 -9.89 -8.36
C SER A 145 -13.60 -9.77 -9.33
N GLN A 146 -14.77 -9.46 -8.80
CA GLN A 146 -15.95 -9.20 -9.61
C GLN A 146 -15.78 -7.87 -10.34
N LYS A 147 -16.01 -7.88 -11.66
CA LYS A 147 -16.13 -6.67 -12.48
C LYS A 147 -17.60 -6.49 -12.86
N ASN A 148 -18.19 -5.37 -12.48
CA ASN A 148 -19.60 -5.08 -12.74
C ASN A 148 -19.73 -4.07 -13.88
N TYR A 149 -20.35 -4.46 -14.97
CA TYR A 149 -20.61 -3.61 -16.13
C TYR A 149 -22.10 -3.28 -16.16
N GLN A 150 -22.43 -2.00 -16.10
CA GLN A 150 -23.81 -1.52 -16.06
C GLN A 150 -24.10 -0.63 -17.27
N THR A 151 -25.38 -0.57 -17.65
CA THR A 151 -25.83 0.35 -18.68
C THR A 151 -25.87 1.78 -18.16
N VAL A 152 -25.65 2.75 -19.04
CA VAL A 152 -25.81 4.17 -18.73
C VAL A 152 -27.31 4.48 -18.60
N ASN A 153 -27.69 5.18 -17.53
CA ASN A 153 -29.03 5.67 -17.26
C ASN A 153 -29.05 7.21 -17.18
N ASP A 154 -30.12 7.79 -16.70
CA ASP A 154 -30.30 9.24 -16.51
C ASP A 154 -29.44 9.83 -15.38
N SER A 155 -28.87 8.97 -14.54
CA SER A 155 -27.89 9.33 -13.49
C SER A 155 -26.58 8.55 -13.72
N PRO A 156 -25.76 8.93 -14.71
CA PRO A 156 -24.57 8.16 -15.08
C PRO A 156 -23.54 8.14 -13.97
N GLU A 157 -23.12 6.94 -13.58
CA GLU A 157 -22.04 6.71 -12.61
C GLU A 157 -20.87 6.01 -13.31
N ALA A 158 -19.65 6.37 -12.92
CA ALA A 158 -18.47 5.65 -13.38
C ALA A 158 -18.41 4.25 -12.77
N ILE A 159 -18.02 3.27 -13.58
CA ILE A 159 -17.74 1.92 -13.08
C ILE A 159 -16.56 1.99 -12.13
N THR A 160 -16.73 1.47 -10.92
CA THR A 160 -15.64 1.29 -9.97
C THR A 160 -15.15 -0.16 -10.02
N PHE A 161 -13.87 -0.34 -10.33
CA PHE A 161 -13.20 -1.63 -10.22
C PHE A 161 -12.74 -1.84 -8.80
N SER A 162 -12.77 -3.09 -8.34
CA SER A 162 -12.34 -3.47 -6.99
C SER A 162 -11.50 -4.74 -7.06
N TRP A 163 -10.36 -4.76 -6.36
CA TRP A 163 -9.47 -5.92 -6.27
C TRP A 163 -9.13 -6.21 -4.81
N GLU A 164 -9.37 -7.44 -4.39
CA GLU A 164 -8.86 -7.94 -3.13
C GLU A 164 -7.40 -8.31 -3.30
N VAL A 165 -6.57 -7.86 -2.38
CA VAL A 165 -5.12 -8.05 -2.40
C VAL A 165 -4.68 -8.69 -1.09
N SER A 166 -3.97 -9.80 -1.20
CA SER A 166 -3.18 -10.38 -0.11
C SER A 166 -1.71 -10.01 -0.28
N SER A 167 -0.92 -10.17 0.78
CA SER A 167 0.49 -9.79 0.73
C SER A 167 1.41 -10.88 1.26
N THR A 168 2.66 -10.86 0.79
CA THR A 168 3.75 -11.66 1.34
C THR A 168 4.74 -10.72 2.01
N PRO A 169 4.98 -10.85 3.33
CA PRO A 169 5.90 -9.98 4.05
C PRO A 169 7.33 -10.08 3.55
N VAL A 170 8.07 -8.98 3.64
CA VAL A 170 9.50 -8.87 3.35
C VAL A 170 10.31 -8.69 4.64
N ASP A 171 11.55 -9.15 4.64
CA ASP A 171 12.42 -9.11 5.82
C ASP A 171 12.79 -7.69 6.23
N VAL A 172 12.77 -7.44 7.53
CA VAL A 172 13.18 -6.19 8.17
C VAL A 172 14.25 -6.50 9.22
N SER A 173 15.42 -5.89 9.07
CA SER A 173 16.54 -6.13 9.99
C SER A 173 16.18 -5.75 11.44
N GLY A 174 16.29 -6.71 12.35
CA GLY A 174 15.99 -6.51 13.77
C GLY A 174 14.50 -6.54 14.14
N PHE A 175 13.61 -6.77 13.19
CA PHE A 175 12.15 -6.84 13.40
C PHE A 175 11.56 -8.08 12.73
N LYS A 176 10.26 -8.32 12.97
CA LYS A 176 9.51 -9.32 12.19
C LYS A 176 9.33 -8.83 10.76
N PRO A 177 9.23 -9.75 9.78
CA PRO A 177 8.90 -9.39 8.41
C PRO A 177 7.61 -8.56 8.34
N THR A 178 7.55 -7.61 7.44
CA THR A 178 6.38 -6.74 7.25
C THR A 178 5.99 -6.67 5.77
N ALA A 179 4.69 -6.53 5.52
CA ALA A 179 4.17 -6.24 4.19
C ALA A 179 3.77 -4.78 4.04
N HIS A 180 3.69 -4.01 5.13
CA HIS A 180 3.23 -2.63 5.10
C HIS A 180 4.16 -1.73 5.92
N LEU A 181 4.59 -0.62 5.31
CA LEU A 181 5.43 0.41 5.93
C LEU A 181 4.75 1.77 5.77
N ILE A 182 4.66 2.53 6.86
CA ILE A 182 4.05 3.87 6.88
C ILE A 182 5.11 4.90 7.23
N ILE A 183 5.22 5.95 6.44
CA ILE A 183 6.13 7.08 6.66
C ILE A 183 5.30 8.34 6.92
N ASP A 184 5.40 8.88 8.13
CA ASP A 184 4.69 10.08 8.57
C ASP A 184 5.52 11.33 8.27
N SER A 185 5.03 12.19 7.38
CA SER A 185 5.72 13.42 6.98
C SER A 185 5.89 14.44 8.10
N THR A 186 5.09 14.34 9.14
CA THR A 186 5.17 15.26 10.30
C THR A 186 6.33 14.92 11.24
N LYS A 187 6.90 13.70 11.11
CA LYS A 187 7.96 13.17 11.97
C LYS A 187 9.30 13.01 11.27
N VAL A 188 9.30 12.98 9.94
CA VAL A 188 10.51 12.78 9.14
C VAL A 188 10.97 14.12 8.55
N ALA A 189 12.29 14.36 8.54
CA ALA A 189 12.87 15.58 8.01
C ALA A 189 12.55 15.77 6.51
N ALA A 190 12.22 17.00 6.10
CA ALA A 190 11.78 17.30 4.74
C ALA A 190 12.78 16.86 3.64
N ALA A 191 14.09 17.00 3.89
CA ALA A 191 15.13 16.57 2.95
C ALA A 191 15.11 15.04 2.71
N LYS A 192 14.84 14.25 3.76
CA LYS A 192 14.73 12.79 3.69
C LYS A 192 13.45 12.36 2.96
N LEU A 193 12.35 13.09 3.18
CA LEU A 193 11.10 12.88 2.44
C LEU A 193 11.26 13.20 0.95
N THR A 194 12.01 14.25 0.61
CA THR A 194 12.31 14.60 -0.79
C THR A 194 13.10 13.46 -1.44
N ALA A 195 14.18 13.00 -0.81
CA ALA A 195 14.96 11.88 -1.32
C ALA A 195 14.14 10.58 -1.47
N LEU A 196 13.23 10.28 -0.53
CA LEU A 196 12.32 9.15 -0.65
C LEU A 196 11.35 9.30 -1.83
N LYS A 197 10.79 10.49 -2.03
CA LYS A 197 9.89 10.77 -3.17
C LYS A 197 10.61 10.67 -4.50
N GLU A 198 11.87 11.10 -4.59
CA GLU A 198 12.69 10.94 -5.80
C GLU A 198 12.92 9.47 -6.14
N ILE A 199 13.03 8.60 -5.14
CA ILE A 199 13.12 7.16 -5.33
C ILE A 199 11.76 6.59 -5.78
N LEU A 200 10.68 6.94 -5.10
CA LEU A 200 9.34 6.39 -5.37
C LEU A 200 8.75 6.85 -6.69
N TYR A 201 8.93 8.12 -7.02
CA TYR A 201 8.27 8.75 -8.17
C TYR A 201 9.21 9.00 -9.35
N GLY A 202 10.50 8.72 -9.15
CA GLY A 202 11.53 8.92 -10.16
C GLY A 202 11.98 10.40 -10.30
N THR A 203 12.98 10.58 -11.13
CA THR A 203 13.54 11.88 -11.53
C THR A 203 13.78 11.87 -13.02
N ALA A 204 14.25 12.98 -13.60
CA ALA A 204 14.63 13.02 -15.02
C ALA A 204 15.76 12.03 -15.38
N GLN A 205 16.51 11.50 -14.40
CA GLN A 205 17.66 10.63 -14.59
C GLN A 205 17.47 9.21 -14.06
N ASN A 206 16.49 8.99 -13.19
CA ASN A 206 16.27 7.70 -12.53
C ASN A 206 14.79 7.31 -12.58
N ASP A 207 14.53 6.06 -12.95
CA ASP A 207 13.20 5.49 -12.96
C ASP A 207 12.63 5.37 -11.54
N PRO A 208 11.30 5.49 -11.37
CA PRO A 208 10.64 5.27 -10.10
C PRO A 208 10.80 3.81 -9.65
N ARG A 209 11.06 3.58 -8.38
CA ARG A 209 11.19 2.23 -7.81
C ARG A 209 10.65 2.14 -6.40
N LEU A 210 10.29 0.95 -5.98
CA LEU A 210 9.87 0.67 -4.60
C LEU A 210 11.09 0.26 -3.76
N PRO A 211 11.55 1.11 -2.81
CA PRO A 211 12.64 0.75 -1.90
C PRO A 211 12.15 -0.26 -0.86
N LEU A 212 12.99 -1.24 -0.49
CA LEU A 212 12.69 -2.18 0.58
C LEU A 212 12.78 -1.51 1.97
N PRO A 213 12.15 -2.07 3.02
CA PRO A 213 12.08 -1.45 4.35
C PRO A 213 13.43 -1.07 4.95
N ASN A 214 14.46 -1.91 4.77
CA ASN A 214 15.80 -1.64 5.28
C ASN A 214 16.46 -0.42 4.61
N GLU A 215 16.22 -0.23 3.32
CA GLU A 215 16.69 0.94 2.58
C GLU A 215 15.97 2.21 3.07
N VAL A 216 14.64 2.14 3.23
CA VAL A 216 13.86 3.27 3.76
C VAL A 216 14.32 3.65 5.16
N ALA A 217 14.53 2.67 6.03
CA ALA A 217 15.04 2.91 7.39
C ALA A 217 16.42 3.56 7.37
N THR A 218 17.34 3.12 6.50
CA THR A 218 18.66 3.73 6.33
C THR A 218 18.55 5.16 5.80
N LEU A 219 17.69 5.41 4.82
CA LEU A 219 17.46 6.74 4.26
C LEU A 219 16.95 7.72 5.30
N VAL A 220 15.98 7.29 6.12
CA VAL A 220 15.35 8.15 7.13
C VAL A 220 16.26 8.36 8.34
N ASN A 221 16.90 7.30 8.86
CA ASN A 221 17.74 7.35 10.07
C ASN A 221 19.21 7.65 9.78
N GLY A 222 19.69 7.46 8.56
CA GLY A 222 21.09 7.69 8.19
C GLY A 222 21.51 9.15 8.38
N ASN A 223 22.67 9.32 9.03
CA ASN A 223 23.37 10.60 9.16
C ASN A 223 23.94 11.03 7.80
#